data_2b753a2ba91353cd57889337d42a04f8
#
_entry.id   2b753a2ba91353cd57889337d42a04f8
#
_cell.length_a   1.000
_cell.length_b   1.000
_cell.length_c   1.000
_cell.angle_alpha   90.00
_cell.angle_beta   90.00
_cell.angle_gamma   90.00
#
_symmetry.space_group_name_H-M   'P 1'
#
loop_
_entity.id
_entity.type
_entity.pdbx_description
1 polymer ?
#
loop_
_entity_poly.entity_id
_entity_poly.type
_entity_poly.pdbx_seq_one_letter_code
_entity_poly.pdbx_strand_id
1 'polypeptide(L)'
;MRKSFLFLADGFEEVEALGVVDVLRRGTIEVKTVSISDKKEVTGAHGVPVVADLLLSDVEEEEAEFLICPGGMPGAKNLGDCTALVQMIQKHFDKGGYVAAICAAPALVLSKIKMNKRYTMTCYPGFEEYLPEAEMQPHGVVVDGNVITGKGPAYAFKFGLAILEQLTSKKVAEEVAAGMLLD
;
A
#
# COMPACT_ATOMS: atom_id res chain seq x y z
N MET A 1 4.41 4.11 19.57
CA MET A 1 5.10 3.93 18.27
C MET A 1 4.00 3.91 17.23
N ARG A 2 4.07 4.74 16.17
CA ARG A 2 3.03 4.74 15.14
C ARG A 2 3.09 3.44 14.36
N LYS A 3 1.93 2.92 14.00
CA LYS A 3 1.77 1.64 13.29
C LYS A 3 1.52 1.92 11.80
N SER A 4 1.95 1.02 10.93
CA SER A 4 1.54 1.01 9.52
C SER A 4 0.50 -0.09 9.31
N PHE A 5 -0.48 0.16 8.45
CA PHE A 5 -1.54 -0.79 8.15
C PHE A 5 -1.53 -1.13 6.67
N LEU A 6 -1.49 -2.43 6.37
CA LEU A 6 -1.60 -2.95 5.01
C LEU A 6 -2.94 -3.68 4.87
N PHE A 7 -3.80 -3.18 3.98
CA PHE A 7 -5.17 -3.68 3.83
C PHE A 7 -5.25 -4.83 2.84
N LEU A 8 -5.98 -5.87 3.24
CA LEU A 8 -6.20 -7.07 2.46
C LEU A 8 -7.69 -7.24 2.13
N ALA A 9 -7.96 -7.56 0.87
CA ALA A 9 -9.26 -8.01 0.38
C ALA A 9 -9.08 -9.26 -0.45
N ASP A 10 -10.10 -10.12 -0.54
CA ASP A 10 -10.02 -11.30 -1.40
C ASP A 10 -9.63 -10.93 -2.82
N GLY A 11 -8.64 -11.63 -3.36
CA GLY A 11 -8.03 -11.34 -4.63
C GLY A 11 -6.86 -10.34 -4.58
N PHE A 12 -6.29 -10.07 -3.40
CA PHE A 12 -5.06 -9.27 -3.28
C PHE A 12 -3.87 -9.99 -3.96
N GLU A 13 -2.89 -9.23 -4.46
CA GLU A 13 -1.65 -9.79 -5.01
C GLU A 13 -0.71 -10.19 -3.88
N GLU A 14 -0.40 -11.48 -3.77
CA GLU A 14 0.36 -12.05 -2.66
C GLU A 14 1.77 -11.46 -2.54
N VAL A 15 2.48 -11.32 -3.67
CA VAL A 15 3.86 -10.80 -3.68
C VAL A 15 3.87 -9.33 -3.24
N GLU A 16 2.90 -8.54 -3.68
CA GLU A 16 2.81 -7.12 -3.35
C GLU A 16 2.50 -6.90 -1.86
N ALA A 17 1.59 -7.69 -1.31
CA ALA A 17 1.21 -7.57 0.10
C ALA A 17 2.32 -8.12 1.02
N LEU A 18 2.68 -9.40 0.85
CA LEU A 18 3.58 -10.08 1.77
C LEU A 18 5.03 -9.61 1.62
N GLY A 19 5.46 -9.26 0.40
CA GLY A 19 6.78 -8.67 0.17
C GLY A 19 6.96 -7.33 0.87
N VAL A 20 5.95 -6.47 0.86
CA VAL A 20 5.96 -5.20 1.60
C VAL A 20 5.99 -5.44 3.11
N VAL A 21 5.16 -6.36 3.62
CA VAL A 21 5.15 -6.72 5.05
C VAL A 21 6.52 -7.24 5.49
N ASP A 22 7.15 -8.12 4.70
CA ASP A 22 8.48 -8.67 5.01
C ASP A 22 9.54 -7.56 5.08
N VAL A 23 9.60 -6.66 4.08
CA VAL A 23 10.53 -5.53 4.07
C VAL A 23 10.35 -4.65 5.30
N LEU A 24 9.14 -4.25 5.63
CA LEU A 24 8.86 -3.36 6.75
C LEU A 24 9.20 -4.01 8.09
N ARG A 25 8.87 -5.29 8.28
CA ARG A 25 9.20 -6.03 9.51
C ARG A 25 10.70 -6.25 9.66
N ARG A 26 11.45 -6.47 8.57
CA ARG A 26 12.94 -6.48 8.59
C ARG A 26 13.51 -5.14 9.05
N GLY A 27 12.89 -4.04 8.64
CA GLY A 27 13.24 -2.69 9.09
C GLY A 27 12.72 -2.34 10.49
N THR A 28 12.21 -3.32 11.25
CA THR A 28 11.65 -3.17 12.62
C THR A 28 10.43 -2.24 12.70
N ILE A 29 9.71 -2.07 11.60
CA ILE A 29 8.45 -1.33 11.57
C ILE A 29 7.29 -2.22 12.03
N GLU A 30 6.46 -1.69 12.93
CA GLU A 30 5.21 -2.34 13.32
C GLU A 30 4.19 -2.18 12.20
N VAL A 31 4.16 -3.13 11.25
CA VAL A 31 3.13 -3.22 10.22
C VAL A 31 2.14 -4.32 10.57
N LYS A 32 0.85 -3.97 10.55
CA LYS A 32 -0.27 -4.90 10.73
C LYS A 32 -1.00 -5.11 9.41
N THR A 33 -1.27 -6.37 9.09
CA THR A 33 -2.18 -6.71 7.99
C THR A 33 -3.62 -6.61 8.46
N VAL A 34 -4.49 -6.04 7.64
CA VAL A 34 -5.87 -5.71 8.00
C VAL A 34 -6.83 -6.27 6.96
N SER A 35 -7.71 -7.17 7.36
CA SER A 35 -8.80 -7.63 6.50
C SER A 35 -9.92 -6.58 6.47
N ILE A 36 -10.43 -6.25 5.28
CA ILE A 36 -11.59 -5.37 5.13
C ILE A 36 -12.94 -6.11 5.26
N SER A 37 -12.90 -7.44 5.37
CA SER A 37 -14.09 -8.26 5.60
C SER A 37 -14.36 -8.48 7.10
N ASP A 38 -15.38 -9.26 7.40
CA ASP A 38 -15.73 -9.70 8.76
C ASP A 38 -14.87 -10.88 9.26
N LYS A 39 -13.93 -11.36 8.43
CA LYS A 39 -13.03 -12.49 8.73
C LYS A 39 -11.58 -12.09 8.59
N LYS A 40 -10.72 -12.62 9.43
CA LYS A 40 -9.27 -12.42 9.33
C LYS A 40 -8.64 -13.22 8.18
N GLU A 41 -9.23 -14.35 7.77
CA GLU A 41 -8.77 -15.10 6.62
C GLU A 41 -9.13 -14.38 5.32
N VAL A 42 -8.13 -14.13 4.49
CA VAL A 42 -8.25 -13.46 3.19
C VAL A 42 -7.49 -14.28 2.16
N THR A 43 -8.09 -14.55 1.02
CA THR A 43 -7.46 -15.35 -0.04
C THR A 43 -6.93 -14.46 -1.13
N GLY A 44 -5.65 -14.62 -1.47
CA GLY A 44 -5.00 -13.88 -2.54
C GLY A 44 -5.47 -14.27 -3.95
N ALA A 45 -5.05 -13.50 -4.95
CA ALA A 45 -5.42 -13.68 -6.36
C ALA A 45 -4.98 -15.04 -6.95
N HIS A 46 -3.95 -15.64 -6.37
CA HIS A 46 -3.41 -16.95 -6.77
C HIS A 46 -3.79 -18.07 -5.80
N GLY A 47 -4.82 -17.85 -4.97
CA GLY A 47 -5.41 -18.86 -4.11
C GLY A 47 -4.65 -19.15 -2.81
N VAL A 48 -3.73 -18.27 -2.40
CA VAL A 48 -3.00 -18.41 -1.13
C VAL A 48 -3.80 -17.74 0.00
N PRO A 49 -4.31 -18.52 0.99
CA PRO A 49 -4.98 -17.92 2.14
C PRO A 49 -3.99 -17.33 3.12
N VAL A 50 -4.30 -16.16 3.65
CA VAL A 50 -3.53 -15.45 4.69
C VAL A 50 -4.44 -15.08 5.85
N VAL A 51 -3.94 -15.15 7.06
CA VAL A 51 -4.67 -14.66 8.24
C VAL A 51 -4.17 -13.26 8.57
N ALA A 52 -5.03 -12.26 8.41
CA ALA A 52 -4.73 -10.88 8.78
C ALA A 52 -4.56 -10.71 10.29
N ASP A 53 -3.71 -9.77 10.70
CA ASP A 53 -3.50 -9.44 12.12
C ASP A 53 -4.78 -8.86 12.74
N LEU A 54 -5.49 -7.99 12.00
CA LEU A 54 -6.65 -7.22 12.44
C LEU A 54 -7.81 -7.30 11.44
N LEU A 55 -9.00 -6.94 11.92
CA LEU A 55 -10.13 -6.52 11.08
C LEU A 55 -10.09 -4.99 10.89
N LEU A 56 -10.75 -4.49 9.86
CA LEU A 56 -10.85 -3.04 9.60
C LEU A 56 -11.47 -2.30 10.81
N SER A 57 -12.43 -2.91 11.49
CA SER A 57 -13.06 -2.38 12.70
C SER A 57 -12.12 -2.21 13.89
N ASP A 58 -10.99 -2.91 13.89
CA ASP A 58 -10.02 -2.91 15.00
C ASP A 58 -8.91 -1.87 14.79
N VAL A 59 -8.93 -1.13 13.66
CA VAL A 59 -7.89 -0.15 13.31
C VAL A 59 -8.11 1.15 14.05
N GLU A 60 -7.11 1.55 14.82
CA GLU A 60 -7.05 2.84 15.50
C GLU A 60 -6.32 3.85 14.57
N GLU A 61 -7.09 4.68 13.85
CA GLU A 61 -6.56 5.61 12.82
C GLU A 61 -5.53 6.59 13.37
N GLU A 62 -5.67 7.02 14.64
CA GLU A 62 -4.78 7.98 15.28
C GLU A 62 -3.35 7.47 15.43
N GLU A 63 -3.16 6.15 15.40
CA GLU A 63 -1.85 5.50 15.48
C GLU A 63 -1.19 5.28 14.12
N ALA A 64 -1.92 5.53 13.02
CA ALA A 64 -1.43 5.23 11.67
C ALA A 64 -0.31 6.18 11.24
N GLU A 65 0.77 5.61 10.71
CA GLU A 65 1.83 6.32 9.98
C GLU A 65 1.60 6.16 8.47
N PHE A 66 1.49 4.92 8.00
CA PHE A 66 1.17 4.58 6.62
C PHE A 66 -0.11 3.76 6.51
N LEU A 67 -0.95 4.10 5.51
CA LEU A 67 -2.02 3.25 5.01
C LEU A 67 -1.60 2.70 3.65
N ILE A 68 -1.51 1.37 3.52
CA ILE A 68 -0.89 0.69 2.38
C ILE A 68 -1.91 -0.21 1.70
N CYS A 69 -2.07 -0.07 0.39
CA CYS A 69 -2.98 -0.85 -0.44
C CYS A 69 -2.21 -1.65 -1.51
N PRO A 70 -2.15 -2.98 -1.41
CA PRO A 70 -1.65 -3.84 -2.48
C PRO A 70 -2.61 -3.86 -3.65
N GLY A 71 -2.13 -4.33 -4.80
CA GLY A 71 -2.95 -4.58 -5.97
C GLY A 71 -3.57 -5.98 -5.97
N GLY A 72 -3.62 -6.57 -7.16
CA GLY A 72 -4.36 -7.79 -7.43
C GLY A 72 -5.82 -7.53 -7.81
N MET A 73 -6.38 -8.43 -8.61
CA MET A 73 -7.80 -8.37 -8.99
C MET A 73 -8.51 -9.66 -8.56
N PRO A 74 -9.68 -9.54 -7.92
CA PRO A 74 -10.45 -8.34 -7.66
C PRO A 74 -10.04 -7.55 -6.38
N GLY A 75 -8.95 -7.88 -5.71
CA GLY A 75 -8.54 -7.32 -4.42
C GLY A 75 -8.52 -5.79 -4.39
N ALA A 76 -7.79 -5.15 -5.32
CA ALA A 76 -7.72 -3.69 -5.40
C ALA A 76 -9.09 -3.04 -5.64
N LYS A 77 -9.95 -3.68 -6.46
CA LYS A 77 -11.33 -3.23 -6.65
C LYS A 77 -12.12 -3.32 -5.35
N ASN A 78 -12.02 -4.44 -4.64
CA ASN A 78 -12.71 -4.64 -3.37
C ASN A 78 -12.26 -3.62 -2.31
N LEU A 79 -10.96 -3.27 -2.26
CA LEU A 79 -10.45 -2.19 -1.41
C LEU A 79 -11.09 -0.84 -1.78
N GLY A 80 -11.11 -0.50 -3.07
CA GLY A 80 -11.70 0.76 -3.56
C GLY A 80 -13.22 0.87 -3.41
N ASP A 81 -13.92 -0.26 -3.36
CA ASP A 81 -15.36 -0.32 -3.14
C ASP A 81 -15.71 -0.32 -1.63
N CYS A 82 -14.74 -0.52 -0.74
CA CYS A 82 -14.94 -0.45 0.70
C CYS A 82 -15.01 1.00 1.17
N THR A 83 -16.21 1.53 1.29
CA THR A 83 -16.47 2.94 1.68
C THR A 83 -15.77 3.30 2.99
N ALA A 84 -15.79 2.41 3.98
CA ALA A 84 -15.16 2.65 5.29
C ALA A 84 -13.65 2.83 5.15
N LEU A 85 -12.98 1.98 4.33
CA LEU A 85 -11.56 2.11 4.06
C LEU A 85 -11.24 3.40 3.30
N VAL A 86 -12.00 3.74 2.25
CA VAL A 86 -11.78 4.96 1.46
C VAL A 86 -11.92 6.21 2.34
N GLN A 87 -12.92 6.24 3.22
CA GLN A 87 -13.11 7.34 4.18
C GLN A 87 -11.94 7.43 5.18
N MET A 88 -11.46 6.29 5.68
CA MET A 88 -10.28 6.22 6.56
C MET A 88 -9.04 6.78 5.85
N ILE A 89 -8.78 6.36 4.61
CA ILE A 89 -7.65 6.85 3.80
C ILE A 89 -7.78 8.37 3.57
N GLN A 90 -8.97 8.86 3.21
CA GLN A 90 -9.21 10.29 3.01
C GLN A 90 -8.90 11.10 4.27
N LYS A 91 -9.46 10.69 5.40
CA LYS A 91 -9.26 11.37 6.68
C LYS A 91 -7.79 11.36 7.13
N HIS A 92 -7.08 10.25 6.92
CA HIS A 92 -5.65 10.13 7.20
C HIS A 92 -4.83 11.05 6.27
N PHE A 93 -5.13 11.04 4.98
CA PHE A 93 -4.48 11.89 3.99
C PHE A 93 -4.70 13.38 4.26
N ASP A 94 -5.92 13.81 4.62
CA ASP A 94 -6.26 15.20 4.94
C ASP A 94 -5.48 15.75 6.15
N LYS A 95 -5.05 14.86 7.05
CA LYS A 95 -4.18 15.18 8.20
C LYS A 95 -2.67 15.18 7.83
N GLY A 96 -2.33 14.97 6.55
CA GLY A 96 -0.95 14.87 6.07
C GLY A 96 -0.32 13.49 6.30
N GLY A 97 -1.11 12.47 6.62
CA GLY A 97 -0.66 11.10 6.77
C GLY A 97 -0.19 10.49 5.44
N TYR A 98 0.67 9.49 5.52
CA TYR A 98 1.22 8.84 4.34
C TYR A 98 0.28 7.77 3.77
N VAL A 99 0.13 7.75 2.45
CA VAL A 99 -0.63 6.72 1.74
C VAL A 99 0.26 6.06 0.68
N ALA A 100 0.15 4.75 0.57
CA ALA A 100 0.94 3.98 -0.39
C ALA A 100 0.06 2.97 -1.12
N ALA A 101 0.21 2.87 -2.44
CA ALA A 101 -0.55 1.93 -3.26
C ALA A 101 0.28 1.40 -4.43
N ILE A 102 0.08 0.13 -4.78
CA ILE A 102 0.86 -0.52 -5.85
C ILE A 102 -0.07 -1.18 -6.88
N CYS A 103 0.40 -1.31 -8.12
CA CYS A 103 -0.26 -2.04 -9.20
C CYS A 103 -1.59 -1.38 -9.61
N ALA A 104 -2.73 -2.05 -9.46
CA ALA A 104 -4.05 -1.51 -9.74
C ALA A 104 -4.57 -0.58 -8.62
N ALA A 105 -4.02 -0.67 -7.40
CA ALA A 105 -4.53 0.07 -6.24
C ALA A 105 -4.41 1.59 -6.35
N PRO A 106 -3.36 2.21 -6.94
CA PRO A 106 -3.38 3.65 -7.18
C PRO A 106 -4.63 4.09 -7.96
N ALA A 107 -4.97 3.37 -9.01
CA ALA A 107 -6.11 3.66 -9.87
C ALA A 107 -7.46 3.35 -9.24
N LEU A 108 -7.57 2.27 -8.46
CA LEU A 108 -8.86 1.79 -7.94
C LEU A 108 -9.15 2.26 -6.50
N VAL A 109 -8.13 2.65 -5.75
CA VAL A 109 -8.26 3.12 -4.37
C VAL A 109 -7.95 4.61 -4.27
N LEU A 110 -6.73 5.05 -4.70
CA LEU A 110 -6.34 6.46 -4.54
C LEU A 110 -7.14 7.40 -5.44
N SER A 111 -7.68 6.93 -6.57
CA SER A 111 -8.61 7.71 -7.40
C SER A 111 -9.93 8.05 -6.68
N LYS A 112 -10.25 7.36 -5.58
CA LYS A 112 -11.47 7.60 -4.79
C LYS A 112 -11.30 8.67 -3.72
N ILE A 113 -10.07 9.08 -3.42
CA ILE A 113 -9.81 10.15 -2.46
C ILE A 113 -9.57 11.48 -3.17
N LYS A 114 -9.95 12.57 -2.52
CA LYS A 114 -9.69 13.92 -3.00
C LYS A 114 -8.28 14.32 -2.60
N MET A 115 -7.43 14.54 -3.58
CA MET A 115 -6.06 15.02 -3.36
C MET A 115 -5.99 16.55 -3.37
N ASN A 116 -5.06 17.10 -2.58
CA ASN A 116 -4.91 18.55 -2.37
C ASN A 116 -4.02 19.24 -3.43
N LYS A 117 -3.36 18.46 -4.30
CA LYS A 117 -2.55 18.91 -5.44
C LYS A 117 -2.53 17.84 -6.52
N ARG A 118 -1.94 18.17 -7.67
CA ARG A 118 -1.57 17.16 -8.65
C ARG A 118 -0.32 16.42 -8.18
N TYR A 119 -0.47 15.10 -7.95
CA TYR A 119 0.63 14.21 -7.54
C TYR A 119 1.24 13.51 -8.75
N THR A 120 2.55 13.30 -8.66
CA THR A 120 3.28 12.40 -9.56
C THR A 120 3.08 10.97 -9.10
N MET A 121 2.64 10.07 -9.99
CA MET A 121 2.29 8.70 -9.65
C MET A 121 2.71 7.69 -10.71
N THR A 122 2.69 6.42 -10.35
CA THR A 122 2.71 5.27 -11.27
C THR A 122 1.61 4.28 -10.89
N CYS A 123 1.21 3.43 -11.82
CA CYS A 123 0.27 2.34 -11.59
C CYS A 123 0.54 1.19 -12.57
N TYR A 124 -0.24 0.12 -12.47
CA TYR A 124 -0.18 -0.97 -13.45
C TYR A 124 -0.58 -0.45 -14.85
N PRO A 125 0.14 -0.86 -15.91
CA PRO A 125 -0.16 -0.40 -17.28
C PRO A 125 -1.61 -0.67 -17.69
N GLY A 126 -2.25 0.35 -18.27
CA GLY A 126 -3.66 0.30 -18.68
C GLY A 126 -4.65 0.82 -17.62
N PHE A 127 -4.17 1.22 -16.44
CA PHE A 127 -5.01 1.82 -15.39
C PHE A 127 -4.86 3.34 -15.27
N GLU A 128 -4.00 3.95 -16.10
CA GLU A 128 -3.69 5.39 -16.02
C GLU A 128 -4.92 6.27 -16.22
N GLU A 129 -5.89 5.83 -17.03
CA GLU A 129 -7.13 6.56 -17.32
C GLU A 129 -8.01 6.82 -16.07
N TYR A 130 -7.84 6.01 -15.00
CA TYR A 130 -8.53 6.21 -13.73
C TYR A 130 -7.91 7.30 -12.86
N LEU A 131 -6.74 7.86 -13.25
CA LEU A 131 -5.98 8.86 -12.52
C LEU A 131 -5.77 10.15 -13.34
N PRO A 132 -6.84 10.77 -13.90
CA PRO A 132 -6.70 11.91 -14.81
C PRO A 132 -6.06 13.14 -14.15
N GLU A 133 -6.17 13.26 -12.84
CA GLU A 133 -5.61 14.36 -12.06
C GLU A 133 -4.14 14.14 -11.67
N ALA A 134 -3.57 12.93 -11.90
CA ALA A 134 -2.18 12.63 -11.59
C ALA A 134 -1.23 12.95 -12.75
N GLU A 135 0.04 13.18 -12.43
CA GLU A 135 1.12 13.21 -13.41
C GLU A 135 1.74 11.80 -13.47
N MET A 136 1.38 11.04 -14.50
CA MET A 136 1.79 9.64 -14.61
C MET A 136 3.25 9.52 -15.06
N GLN A 137 4.01 8.65 -14.38
CA GLN A 137 5.41 8.36 -14.65
C GLN A 137 5.63 6.88 -14.99
N PRO A 138 6.57 6.55 -15.89
CA PRO A 138 6.85 5.17 -16.28
C PRO A 138 7.69 4.39 -15.25
N HIS A 139 8.11 5.05 -14.17
CA HIS A 139 8.98 4.46 -13.15
C HIS A 139 8.30 3.32 -12.37
N GLY A 140 9.11 2.38 -11.88
CA GLY A 140 8.62 1.24 -11.09
C GLY A 140 8.08 1.64 -9.70
N VAL A 141 8.67 2.67 -9.10
CA VAL A 141 8.22 3.27 -7.83
C VAL A 141 8.34 4.79 -7.95
N VAL A 142 7.34 5.50 -7.47
CA VAL A 142 7.30 6.97 -7.43
C VAL A 142 6.95 7.42 -6.01
N VAL A 143 7.73 8.37 -5.50
CA VAL A 143 7.51 9.04 -4.21
C VAL A 143 7.26 10.51 -4.48
N ASP A 144 6.10 11.02 -4.10
CA ASP A 144 5.78 12.46 -4.15
C ASP A 144 5.12 12.87 -2.82
N GLY A 145 5.94 13.51 -1.98
CA GLY A 145 5.50 13.94 -0.65
C GLY A 145 5.03 12.76 0.20
N ASN A 146 3.76 12.78 0.60
CA ASN A 146 3.14 11.75 1.42
C ASN A 146 2.40 10.66 0.61
N VAL A 147 2.63 10.60 -0.71
CA VAL A 147 2.06 9.58 -1.60
C VAL A 147 3.19 8.75 -2.21
N ILE A 148 3.11 7.43 -2.04
CA ILE A 148 4.04 6.48 -2.66
C ILE A 148 3.25 5.52 -3.54
N THR A 149 3.66 5.38 -4.80
CA THR A 149 3.02 4.46 -5.72
C THR A 149 4.03 3.49 -6.35
N GLY A 150 3.58 2.27 -6.60
CA GLY A 150 4.33 1.20 -7.24
C GLY A 150 3.64 0.68 -8.50
N LYS A 151 4.42 0.21 -9.48
CA LYS A 151 3.90 -0.16 -10.81
C LYS A 151 3.27 -1.55 -10.84
N GLY A 152 3.79 -2.50 -10.08
CA GLY A 152 3.30 -3.87 -10.08
C GLY A 152 4.20 -4.85 -9.34
N PRO A 153 3.93 -6.17 -9.40
CA PRO A 153 4.53 -7.19 -8.54
C PRO A 153 6.06 -7.20 -8.56
N ALA A 154 6.67 -6.99 -9.72
CA ALA A 154 8.14 -6.94 -9.85
C ALA A 154 8.80 -5.82 -9.03
N TYR A 155 8.04 -4.83 -8.60
CA TYR A 155 8.51 -3.70 -7.82
C TYR A 155 8.11 -3.75 -6.35
N ALA A 156 7.50 -4.84 -5.89
CA ALA A 156 6.98 -4.97 -4.52
C ALA A 156 8.04 -4.69 -3.45
N PHE A 157 9.23 -5.26 -3.58
CA PHE A 157 10.33 -5.02 -2.62
C PHE A 157 10.84 -3.58 -2.68
N LYS A 158 11.04 -3.01 -3.89
CA LYS A 158 11.47 -1.61 -4.05
C LYS A 158 10.43 -0.63 -3.51
N PHE A 159 9.15 -0.93 -3.67
CA PHE A 159 8.04 -0.17 -3.09
C PHE A 159 8.06 -0.25 -1.56
N GLY A 160 8.23 -1.44 -0.99
CA GLY A 160 8.39 -1.62 0.45
C GLY A 160 9.61 -0.88 1.02
N LEU A 161 10.75 -0.90 0.30
CA LEU A 161 11.95 -0.17 0.68
C LEU A 161 11.75 1.36 0.64
N ALA A 162 11.00 1.87 -0.36
CA ALA A 162 10.66 3.29 -0.42
C ALA A 162 9.80 3.73 0.77
N ILE A 163 8.84 2.91 1.20
CA ILE A 163 8.05 3.15 2.42
C ILE A 163 8.95 3.11 3.65
N LEU A 164 9.84 2.11 3.76
CA LEU A 164 10.77 1.98 4.88
C LEU A 164 11.71 3.18 5.00
N GLU A 165 12.19 3.71 3.87
CA GLU A 165 13.05 4.90 3.84
C GLU A 165 12.34 6.12 4.44
N GLN A 166 11.03 6.32 4.12
CA GLN A 166 10.25 7.42 4.69
C GLN A 166 10.00 7.24 6.20
N LEU A 167 9.87 6.00 6.67
CA LEU A 167 9.64 5.69 8.08
C LEU A 167 10.92 5.76 8.93
N THR A 168 12.08 5.60 8.30
CA THR A 168 13.38 5.47 9.00
C THR A 168 14.45 6.34 8.37
N SER A 169 15.21 5.77 7.45
CA SER A 169 16.25 6.46 6.68
C SER A 169 16.68 5.61 5.48
N LYS A 170 17.32 6.26 4.50
CA LYS A 170 17.95 5.59 3.37
C LYS A 170 18.92 4.48 3.81
N LYS A 171 19.71 4.74 4.84
CA LYS A 171 20.69 3.77 5.37
C LYS A 171 20.00 2.47 5.84
N VAL A 172 18.90 2.58 6.59
CA VAL A 172 18.16 1.40 7.06
C VAL A 172 17.55 0.64 5.89
N ALA A 173 16.97 1.34 4.90
CA ALA A 173 16.43 0.70 3.70
C ALA A 173 17.53 -0.04 2.90
N GLU A 174 18.74 0.54 2.75
CA GLU A 174 19.89 -0.09 2.10
C GLU A 174 20.38 -1.33 2.88
N GLU A 175 20.41 -1.26 4.21
CA GLU A 175 20.78 -2.41 5.07
C GLU A 175 19.79 -3.57 4.92
N VAL A 176 18.49 -3.27 4.88
CA VAL A 176 17.45 -4.28 4.65
C VAL A 176 17.56 -4.86 3.24
N ALA A 177 17.73 -4.01 2.20
CA ALA A 177 17.92 -4.46 0.83
C ALA A 177 19.11 -5.42 0.70
N ALA A 178 20.26 -5.06 1.29
CA ALA A 178 21.46 -5.90 1.30
C ALA A 178 21.20 -7.25 2.01
N GLY A 179 20.50 -7.24 3.16
CA GLY A 179 20.12 -8.46 3.88
C GLY A 179 19.14 -9.36 3.11
N MET A 180 18.41 -8.80 2.16
CA MET A 180 17.51 -9.51 1.25
C MET A 180 18.19 -9.91 -0.07
N LEU A 181 19.44 -9.56 -0.29
CA LEU A 181 20.20 -9.77 -1.54
C LEU A 181 19.52 -9.08 -2.75
N LEU A 182 18.94 -7.91 -2.52
CA LEU A 182 18.37 -7.08 -3.57
C LEU A 182 19.45 -6.16 -4.15
N ASP A 183 19.57 -6.18 -5.48
CA ASP A 183 20.50 -5.33 -6.25
C ASP A 183 19.95 -3.91 -6.47
#